data_6d1f302f04aa72ae89bba5d98a14a0d8
#
_entry.id   6d1f302f04aa72ae89bba5d98a14a0d8
#
_cell.length_a   1.000
_cell.length_b   1.000
_cell.length_c   1.000
_cell.angle_alpha   90.00
_cell.angle_beta   90.00
_cell.angle_gamma   90.00
#
_symmetry.space_group_name_H-M   'P 1'
#
loop_
_entity.id
_entity.type
_entity.pdbx_description
1 polymer ?
#
loop_
_entity_poly.entity_id
_entity_poly.type
_entity_poly.pdbx_seq_one_letter_code
_entity_poly.pdbx_strand_id
1 'polypeptide(L)'
;MIHFSREIIDKLDKVSRLNLINSVTGFKPANLIGTISKQNQENLAIFSSVVHLGSKPPLLGLVTRPNSIPRDTYTNIIESKFYTINHINDNIIERSHMTSAKFSRDESEFEKCDLEKEYIDSFHAPYAVSYTHLRAH
;
A
#
# COMPACT_ATOMS: atom_id res chain seq x y z
N MET A 1 -24.64 -17.68 -15.98
CA MET A 1 -23.68 -16.57 -16.12
C MET A 1 -24.30 -15.35 -15.45
N ILE A 2 -23.60 -14.71 -14.50
CA ILE A 2 -24.07 -13.47 -13.85
C ILE A 2 -23.57 -12.31 -14.70
N HIS A 3 -24.47 -11.39 -15.09
CA HIS A 3 -24.15 -10.21 -15.88
C HIS A 3 -24.34 -8.95 -15.02
N PHE A 4 -23.31 -8.11 -14.93
CA PHE A 4 -23.36 -6.82 -14.26
C PHE A 4 -23.36 -5.70 -15.32
N SER A 5 -24.51 -5.10 -15.59
CA SER A 5 -24.56 -3.84 -16.37
C SER A 5 -24.11 -2.66 -15.53
N ARG A 6 -23.74 -1.56 -16.20
CA ARG A 6 -23.38 -0.31 -15.51
C ARG A 6 -24.50 0.15 -14.56
N GLU A 7 -25.74 0.04 -15.01
CA GLU A 7 -26.92 0.45 -14.19
C GLU A 7 -27.06 -0.38 -12.91
N ILE A 8 -26.76 -1.70 -12.98
CA ILE A 8 -26.75 -2.58 -11.81
C ILE A 8 -25.64 -2.15 -10.84
N ILE A 9 -24.43 -1.92 -11.36
CA ILE A 9 -23.28 -1.51 -10.55
C ILE A 9 -23.51 -0.17 -9.87
N ASP A 10 -24.10 0.80 -10.59
CA ASP A 10 -24.37 2.14 -10.05
C ASP A 10 -25.47 2.12 -8.94
N LYS A 11 -26.38 1.14 -8.97
CA LYS A 11 -27.41 0.93 -7.95
C LYS A 11 -26.94 0.15 -6.72
N LEU A 12 -25.76 -0.49 -6.76
CA LEU A 12 -25.21 -1.17 -5.59
C LEU A 12 -24.92 -0.18 -4.47
N ASP A 13 -25.12 -0.62 -3.23
CA ASP A 13 -24.63 0.12 -2.08
C ASP A 13 -23.10 0.25 -2.15
N LYS A 14 -22.56 1.18 -1.37
CA LYS A 14 -21.13 1.52 -1.42
C LYS A 14 -20.23 0.32 -1.13
N VAL A 15 -20.59 -0.52 -0.15
CA VAL A 15 -19.75 -1.65 0.28
C VAL A 15 -19.76 -2.75 -0.79
N SER A 16 -20.94 -3.14 -1.26
CA SER A 16 -21.12 -4.15 -2.32
C SER A 16 -20.40 -3.75 -3.61
N ARG A 17 -20.51 -2.48 -4.01
CA ARG A 17 -19.80 -1.97 -5.19
C ARG A 17 -18.28 -2.01 -5.00
N LEU A 18 -17.77 -1.59 -3.84
CA LEU A 18 -16.33 -1.67 -3.56
C LEU A 18 -15.83 -3.10 -3.59
N ASN A 19 -16.54 -4.03 -2.97
CA ASN A 19 -16.15 -5.45 -2.96
C ASN A 19 -16.15 -6.03 -4.38
N LEU A 20 -17.18 -5.77 -5.17
CA LEU A 20 -17.24 -6.21 -6.56
C LEU A 20 -16.05 -5.69 -7.37
N ILE A 21 -15.83 -4.37 -7.37
CA ILE A 21 -14.76 -3.75 -8.18
C ILE A 21 -13.37 -4.17 -7.70
N ASN A 22 -13.18 -4.32 -6.39
CA ASN A 22 -11.89 -4.77 -5.85
C ASN A 22 -11.58 -6.25 -6.16
N SER A 23 -12.60 -7.10 -6.35
CA SER A 23 -12.40 -8.53 -6.60
C SER A 23 -12.46 -8.95 -8.07
N VAL A 24 -13.03 -8.13 -8.95
CA VAL A 24 -13.25 -8.48 -10.37
C VAL A 24 -11.95 -8.77 -11.15
N THR A 25 -10.84 -8.24 -10.71
CA THR A 25 -9.52 -8.49 -11.33
C THR A 25 -8.83 -9.76 -10.83
N GLY A 26 -9.49 -10.53 -9.96
CA GLY A 26 -8.92 -11.75 -9.37
C GLY A 26 -7.91 -11.48 -8.24
N PHE A 27 -7.07 -12.48 -7.96
CA PHE A 27 -6.04 -12.39 -6.93
C PHE A 27 -4.99 -11.34 -7.28
N LYS A 28 -4.60 -10.55 -6.29
CA LYS A 28 -3.58 -9.52 -6.40
C LYS A 28 -2.51 -9.72 -5.34
N PRO A 29 -1.25 -9.44 -5.64
CA PRO A 29 -0.23 -9.41 -4.61
C PRO A 29 -0.53 -8.27 -3.63
N ALA A 30 -0.49 -8.55 -2.33
CA ALA A 30 -0.56 -7.53 -1.31
C ALA A 30 0.85 -7.17 -0.83
N ASN A 31 1.13 -5.88 -0.71
CA ASN A 31 2.42 -5.36 -0.28
C ASN A 31 2.21 -4.24 0.74
N LEU A 32 3.12 -4.10 1.68
CA LEU A 32 3.20 -2.93 2.53
C LEU A 32 4.18 -1.91 1.92
N ILE A 33 3.74 -0.67 1.82
CA ILE A 33 4.57 0.43 1.32
C ILE A 33 5.00 1.28 2.51
N GLY A 34 6.30 1.24 2.81
CA GLY A 34 6.90 2.05 3.86
C GLY A 34 7.40 3.39 3.30
N THR A 35 7.04 4.48 3.96
CA THR A 35 7.45 5.84 3.59
C THR A 35 7.75 6.66 4.83
N ILE A 36 8.42 7.79 4.64
CA ILE A 36 8.68 8.75 5.70
C ILE A 36 8.51 10.19 5.17
N SER A 37 7.92 11.04 5.97
CA SER A 37 7.77 12.46 5.66
C SER A 37 9.06 13.24 5.88
N LYS A 38 9.13 14.49 5.38
CA LYS A 38 10.23 15.42 5.70
C LYS A 38 10.35 15.75 7.20
N GLN A 39 9.28 15.56 7.94
CA GLN A 39 9.26 15.76 9.39
C GLN A 39 9.61 14.48 10.17
N ASN A 40 10.14 13.46 9.49
CA ASN A 40 10.47 12.14 10.05
C ASN A 40 9.27 11.38 10.60
N GLN A 41 8.07 11.66 10.08
CA GLN A 41 6.87 10.87 10.42
C GLN A 41 6.81 9.66 9.49
N GLU A 42 6.88 8.49 10.06
CA GLU A 42 6.79 7.21 9.36
C GLU A 42 5.36 6.89 8.99
N ASN A 43 5.19 6.20 7.88
CA ASN A 43 3.88 5.74 7.41
C ASN A 43 4.02 4.39 6.72
N LEU A 44 3.09 3.50 6.99
CA LEU A 44 3.01 2.17 6.39
C LEU A 44 1.61 1.90 5.90
N ALA A 45 1.46 1.55 4.64
CA ALA A 45 0.14 1.32 4.06
C ALA A 45 0.11 0.08 3.15
N ILE A 46 -0.98 -0.68 3.23
CA ILE A 46 -1.18 -1.85 2.36
C ILE A 46 -1.66 -1.44 0.97
N PHE A 47 -1.02 -2.02 -0.06
CA PHE A 47 -1.36 -1.83 -1.47
C PHE A 47 -1.48 -3.18 -2.19
N SER A 48 -2.48 -3.29 -3.05
CA SER A 48 -2.64 -4.42 -3.99
C SER A 48 -2.39 -4.01 -5.44
N SER A 49 -1.67 -2.93 -5.66
CA SER A 49 -1.45 -2.29 -6.95
C SER A 49 0.03 -2.13 -7.32
N VAL A 50 0.89 -2.96 -6.75
CA VAL A 50 2.28 -3.12 -7.21
C VAL A 50 2.27 -4.07 -8.40
N VAL A 51 2.84 -3.64 -9.53
CA VAL A 51 2.85 -4.40 -10.78
C VAL A 51 4.23 -4.43 -11.40
N HIS A 52 4.58 -5.54 -12.06
CA HIS A 52 5.78 -5.64 -12.87
C HIS A 52 5.57 -4.88 -14.19
N LEU A 53 6.51 -4.01 -14.54
CA LEU A 53 6.49 -3.23 -15.78
C LEU A 53 7.55 -3.67 -16.77
N GLY A 54 8.71 -4.10 -16.33
CA GLY A 54 9.78 -4.54 -17.20
C GLY A 54 10.97 -5.11 -16.46
N SER A 55 11.76 -5.94 -17.14
CA SER A 55 12.97 -6.56 -16.60
C SER A 55 14.26 -5.88 -17.08
N LYS A 56 14.20 -5.13 -18.18
CA LYS A 56 15.33 -4.37 -18.72
C LYS A 56 14.85 -3.06 -19.33
N PRO A 57 14.91 -1.95 -18.59
CA PRO A 57 15.35 -1.83 -17.20
C PRO A 57 14.40 -2.55 -16.22
N PRO A 58 14.88 -2.93 -15.03
CA PRO A 58 14.03 -3.53 -13.99
C PRO A 58 13.11 -2.47 -13.41
N LEU A 59 11.82 -2.58 -13.69
CA LEU A 59 10.81 -1.60 -13.30
C LEU A 59 9.62 -2.27 -12.62
N LEU A 60 9.24 -1.71 -11.47
CA LEU A 60 7.97 -1.96 -10.80
C LEU A 60 7.12 -0.69 -10.81
N GLY A 61 5.82 -0.86 -10.97
CA GLY A 61 4.85 0.23 -10.87
C GLY A 61 4.07 0.13 -9.57
N LEU A 62 3.90 1.26 -8.89
CA LEU A 62 2.95 1.41 -7.79
C LEU A 62 1.83 2.35 -8.26
N VAL A 63 0.62 1.80 -8.44
CA VAL A 63 -0.54 2.58 -8.86
C VAL A 63 -1.25 3.13 -7.63
N THR A 64 -1.32 4.44 -7.50
CA THR A 64 -2.08 5.12 -6.46
C THR A 64 -3.47 5.51 -6.95
N ARG A 65 -4.45 5.55 -6.05
CA ARG A 65 -5.78 6.08 -6.37
C ARG A 65 -5.71 7.58 -6.64
N PRO A 66 -6.69 8.15 -7.37
CA PRO A 66 -6.74 9.60 -7.59
C PRO A 66 -6.63 10.38 -6.28
N ASN A 67 -5.89 11.48 -6.32
CA ASN A 67 -5.51 12.27 -5.13
C ASN A 67 -6.60 13.29 -4.72
N SER A 68 -7.88 12.89 -4.79
CA SER A 68 -9.01 13.71 -4.34
C SER A 68 -9.07 13.88 -2.81
N ILE A 69 -8.35 13.01 -2.08
CA ILE A 69 -8.18 13.07 -0.63
C ILE A 69 -6.68 12.94 -0.35
N PRO A 70 -6.10 13.81 0.50
CA PRO A 70 -4.68 13.70 0.89
C PRO A 70 -4.35 12.30 1.40
N ARG A 71 -3.21 11.77 0.96
CA ARG A 71 -2.69 10.44 1.33
C ARG A 71 -1.24 10.56 1.70
N ASP A 72 -0.90 10.21 2.92
CA ASP A 72 0.45 10.37 3.45
C ASP A 72 1.48 9.59 2.63
N THR A 73 1.20 8.34 2.27
CA THR A 73 2.08 7.54 1.40
C THR A 73 2.42 8.27 0.09
N TYR A 74 1.41 8.81 -0.61
CA TYR A 74 1.62 9.52 -1.87
C TYR A 74 2.43 10.80 -1.66
N THR A 75 2.06 11.59 -0.66
CA THR A 75 2.77 12.85 -0.34
C THR A 75 4.22 12.56 0.01
N ASN A 76 4.47 11.58 0.86
CA ASN A 76 5.82 11.20 1.28
C ASN A 76 6.68 10.74 0.08
N ILE A 77 6.13 9.93 -0.83
CA ILE A 77 6.85 9.47 -2.04
C ILE A 77 7.22 10.67 -2.94
N ILE A 78 6.28 11.58 -3.17
CA ILE A 78 6.56 12.75 -4.04
C ILE A 78 7.60 13.67 -3.41
N GLU A 79 7.60 13.81 -2.10
CA GLU A 79 8.51 14.70 -1.39
C GLU A 79 9.90 14.10 -1.15
N SER A 80 9.98 12.84 -0.72
CA SER A 80 11.24 12.17 -0.38
C SER A 80 11.88 11.47 -1.55
N LYS A 81 11.10 11.00 -2.52
CA LYS A 81 11.49 10.13 -3.65
C LYS A 81 11.89 8.72 -3.23
N PHE A 82 11.69 8.35 -1.97
CA PHE A 82 12.07 7.05 -1.44
C PHE A 82 10.86 6.33 -0.84
N TYR A 83 10.78 5.03 -1.07
CA TYR A 83 9.82 4.15 -0.43
C TYR A 83 10.31 2.70 -0.46
N THR A 84 9.78 1.87 0.41
CA THR A 84 10.04 0.43 0.44
C THR A 84 8.80 -0.35 0.00
N ILE A 85 9.03 -1.47 -0.66
CA ILE A 85 7.99 -2.46 -0.98
C ILE A 85 8.28 -3.71 -0.17
N ASN A 86 7.36 -4.07 0.71
CA ASN A 86 7.52 -5.19 1.64
C ASN A 86 6.47 -6.25 1.32
N HIS A 87 6.90 -7.47 1.08
CA HIS A 87 5.98 -8.59 0.86
C HIS A 87 5.32 -8.99 2.17
N ILE A 88 4.05 -9.38 2.09
CA ILE A 88 3.27 -9.85 3.22
C ILE A 88 3.37 -11.37 3.26
N ASN A 89 3.69 -11.93 4.42
CA ASN A 89 3.63 -13.35 4.71
C ASN A 89 2.46 -13.68 5.64
N ASP A 90 2.20 -14.97 5.85
CA ASP A 90 1.07 -15.44 6.63
C ASP A 90 1.06 -14.95 8.08
N ASN A 91 2.25 -14.71 8.66
CA ASN A 91 2.38 -14.30 10.07
C ASN A 91 1.96 -12.85 10.31
N ILE A 92 1.97 -12.01 9.27
CA ILE A 92 1.67 -10.57 9.38
C ILE A 92 0.43 -10.14 8.59
N ILE A 93 -0.32 -11.08 7.99
CA ILE A 93 -1.43 -10.75 7.08
C ILE A 93 -2.52 -9.91 7.76
N GLU A 94 -2.93 -10.26 8.97
CA GLU A 94 -3.97 -9.53 9.71
C GLU A 94 -3.48 -8.13 10.09
N ARG A 95 -2.28 -8.04 10.65
CA ARG A 95 -1.64 -6.77 11.02
C ARG A 95 -1.43 -5.87 9.80
N SER A 96 -1.04 -6.46 8.68
CA SER A 96 -0.90 -5.74 7.41
C SER A 96 -2.25 -5.20 6.91
N HIS A 97 -3.33 -5.97 7.05
CA HIS A 97 -4.66 -5.50 6.69
C HIS A 97 -5.11 -4.32 7.55
N MET A 98 -4.76 -4.31 8.84
CA MET A 98 -5.08 -3.21 9.76
C MET A 98 -4.48 -1.87 9.32
N THR A 99 -3.37 -1.84 8.58
CA THR A 99 -2.80 -0.60 8.04
C THR A 99 -3.72 0.12 7.04
N SER A 100 -4.81 -0.52 6.60
CA SER A 100 -5.85 0.11 5.78
C SER A 100 -6.84 0.98 6.58
N ALA A 101 -6.81 0.91 7.91
CA ALA A 101 -7.63 1.75 8.77
C ALA A 101 -7.22 3.23 8.66
N LYS A 102 -8.12 4.10 9.09
CA LYS A 102 -7.82 5.54 9.11
C LYS A 102 -7.14 5.89 10.43
N PHE A 103 -5.85 6.07 10.38
CA PHE A 103 -5.07 6.65 11.46
C PHE A 103 -4.87 8.15 11.22
N SER A 104 -4.61 8.91 12.27
CA SER A 104 -4.21 10.31 12.15
C SER A 104 -2.75 10.37 11.69
N ARG A 105 -2.37 11.50 11.07
CA ARG A 105 -1.04 11.65 10.47
C ARG A 105 0.12 11.55 11.48
N ASP A 106 -0.14 11.81 12.73
CA ASP A 106 0.79 11.72 13.86
C ASP A 106 0.88 10.31 14.47
N GLU A 107 0.06 9.38 14.00
CA GLU A 107 0.06 7.98 14.41
C GLU A 107 0.77 7.12 13.38
N SER A 108 1.78 6.35 13.82
CA SER A 108 2.50 5.41 12.96
C SER A 108 1.74 4.09 12.86
N GLU A 109 1.44 3.64 11.63
CA GLU A 109 0.85 2.33 11.41
C GLU A 109 1.78 1.20 11.85
N PHE A 110 3.09 1.40 11.87
CA PHE A 110 4.02 0.43 12.44
C PHE A 110 3.70 0.12 13.90
N GLU A 111 3.49 1.14 14.69
CA GLU A 111 3.16 1.00 16.13
C GLU A 111 1.74 0.50 16.34
N LYS A 112 0.76 1.10 15.63
CA LYS A 112 -0.66 0.76 15.79
C LYS A 112 -1.02 -0.65 15.33
N CYS A 113 -0.28 -1.19 14.38
CA CYS A 113 -0.51 -2.53 13.83
C CYS A 113 0.51 -3.57 14.34
N ASP A 114 1.33 -3.23 15.32
CA ASP A 114 2.37 -4.11 15.89
C ASP A 114 3.25 -4.72 14.79
N LEU A 115 3.73 -3.88 13.88
CA LEU A 115 4.65 -4.25 12.80
C LEU A 115 6.03 -3.67 13.10
N GLU A 116 7.01 -4.55 13.22
CA GLU A 116 8.41 -4.15 13.44
C GLU A 116 8.93 -3.39 12.24
N LYS A 117 9.69 -2.33 12.53
CA LYS A 117 10.34 -1.50 11.52
C LYS A 117 11.84 -1.54 11.65
N GLU A 118 12.51 -1.48 10.52
CA GLU A 118 13.95 -1.28 10.43
C GLU A 118 14.30 -0.31 9.31
N TYR A 119 15.54 0.16 9.32
CA TYR A 119 16.12 0.99 8.27
C TYR A 119 17.32 0.29 7.66
N ILE A 120 17.49 0.48 6.37
CA ILE A 120 18.69 0.02 5.67
C ILE A 120 19.68 1.17 5.61
N ASP A 121 20.95 0.90 5.91
CA ASP A 121 22.02 1.92 5.85
C ASP A 121 21.97 2.70 4.54
N SER A 122 22.02 4.02 4.66
CA SER A 122 21.95 4.95 3.53
C SER A 122 20.62 4.98 2.76
N PHE A 123 19.53 4.41 3.31
CA PHE A 123 18.20 4.47 2.70
C PHE A 123 17.19 5.12 3.64
N HIS A 124 16.53 6.18 3.16
CA HIS A 124 15.76 7.07 4.01
C HIS A 124 14.40 6.52 4.46
N ALA A 125 13.78 5.59 3.71
CA ALA A 125 12.47 5.06 4.04
C ALA A 125 12.55 3.79 4.91
N PRO A 126 11.67 3.64 5.93
CA PRO A 126 11.61 2.44 6.76
C PRO A 126 11.07 1.24 5.98
N TYR A 127 11.39 0.05 6.42
CA TYR A 127 10.76 -1.16 5.94
C TYR A 127 10.12 -1.95 7.09
N ALA A 128 9.04 -2.67 6.78
CA ALA A 128 8.45 -3.62 7.72
C ALA A 128 9.28 -4.89 7.73
N VAL A 129 9.62 -5.38 8.93
CA VAL A 129 10.38 -6.62 9.08
C VAL A 129 9.53 -7.77 8.58
N SER A 130 9.86 -8.22 7.39
CA SER A 130 9.31 -9.40 6.72
C SER A 130 10.46 -10.13 6.04
N TYR A 131 10.27 -11.35 5.61
CA TYR A 131 11.34 -12.14 5.00
C TYR A 131 11.83 -11.56 3.65
N THR A 132 11.06 -10.69 3.02
CA THR A 132 11.44 -10.12 1.72
C THR A 132 10.95 -8.68 1.59
N HIS A 133 11.85 -7.77 1.26
CA HIS A 133 11.57 -6.36 0.99
C HIS A 133 12.39 -5.86 -0.21
N LEU A 134 11.87 -4.85 -0.89
CA LEU A 134 12.51 -4.19 -2.03
C LEU A 134 12.61 -2.69 -1.76
N ARG A 135 13.71 -2.09 -2.21
CA ARG A 135 13.91 -0.63 -2.20
C ARG A 135 13.49 -0.05 -3.55
N ALA A 136 12.82 1.09 -3.53
CA ALA A 136 12.46 1.81 -4.73
C ALA A 136 12.82 3.31 -4.61
N HIS A 137 13.27 3.88 -5.71
CA HIS A 137 13.66 5.29 -5.88
C HIS A 137 12.72 5.97 -6.86
#